data_b260280d75c03f774aae8cccf29ca731
#
_entry.id   b260280d75c03f774aae8cccf29ca731
#
_cell.length_a   1.000
_cell.length_b   1.000
_cell.length_c   1.000
_cell.angle_alpha   90.00
_cell.angle_beta   90.00
_cell.angle_gamma   90.00
#
_symmetry.space_group_name_H-M   'P 1'
#
loop_
_entity.id
_entity.type
_entity.pdbx_description
1 polymer ?
#
loop_
_entity_poly.entity_id
_entity_poly.type
_entity_poly.pdbx_seq_one_letter_code
_entity_poly.pdbx_strand_id
1 'polypeptide(L)'
;MGTSEGRTRLEVLSPVACGMHLRQEDVGRVAVLVESHPEIFPVNYVVDDAGDIFFRTDPGTKLDGVARAQTIAFEIDGIDEERQHGWSVLAVGEARWIADAEQIREIRLRLQPWAAGDKANVVRLHPTKLTGRRIYRPVPRQ
;
A
#
# COMPACT_ATOMS: atom_id res chain seq x y z
N MET A 1 -23.84 -20.69 27.31
CA MET A 1 -22.46 -20.32 27.26
C MET A 1 -22.10 -19.96 25.80
N GLY A 2 -21.69 -18.75 25.60
CA GLY A 2 -21.30 -18.33 24.25
C GLY A 2 -20.03 -19.04 23.82
N THR A 3 -20.10 -19.80 22.74
CA THR A 3 -18.91 -20.39 22.15
C THR A 3 -18.21 -19.34 21.31
N SER A 4 -16.89 -19.39 21.20
CA SER A 4 -16.13 -18.55 20.30
C SER A 4 -16.33 -18.95 18.85
N GLU A 5 -17.02 -20.05 18.60
CA GLU A 5 -17.36 -20.51 17.26
C GLU A 5 -18.25 -19.49 16.56
N GLY A 6 -17.87 -19.06 15.37
CA GLY A 6 -18.58 -18.05 14.61
C GLY A 6 -18.21 -16.60 14.95
N ARG A 7 -17.39 -16.37 15.98
CA ARG A 7 -16.88 -15.03 16.27
C ARG A 7 -15.73 -14.70 15.33
N THR A 8 -15.69 -13.45 14.89
CA THR A 8 -14.58 -12.93 14.12
C THR A 8 -13.31 -12.91 14.97
N ARG A 9 -12.23 -13.37 14.41
CA ARG A 9 -10.91 -13.32 15.03
C ARG A 9 -10.00 -12.36 14.31
N LEU A 10 -9.20 -11.66 15.07
CA LEU A 10 -8.17 -10.77 14.56
C LEU A 10 -6.81 -11.41 14.77
N GLU A 11 -6.04 -11.50 13.71
CA GLU A 11 -4.69 -12.06 13.73
C GLU A 11 -3.71 -11.02 13.21
N VAL A 12 -2.58 -10.85 13.90
CA VAL A 12 -1.49 -9.99 13.45
C VAL A 12 -0.65 -10.75 12.42
N LEU A 13 -0.45 -10.15 11.27
CA LEU A 13 0.38 -10.73 10.21
C LEU A 13 1.86 -10.51 10.50
N SER A 14 2.69 -11.49 10.16
CA SER A 14 4.14 -11.36 10.24
C SER A 14 4.64 -10.38 9.18
N PRO A 15 5.85 -9.79 9.34
CA PRO A 15 6.45 -8.97 8.31
C PRO A 15 6.59 -9.68 6.95
N VAL A 16 6.89 -10.97 6.97
CA VAL A 16 6.98 -11.78 5.74
C VAL A 16 5.63 -11.87 5.05
N ALA A 17 4.55 -12.12 5.79
CA ALA A 17 3.20 -12.18 5.24
C ALA A 17 2.78 -10.82 4.67
N CYS A 18 3.10 -9.73 5.36
CA CYS A 18 2.86 -8.38 4.86
C CYS A 18 3.55 -8.14 3.51
N GLY A 19 4.81 -8.52 3.41
CA GLY A 19 5.58 -8.38 2.17
C GLY A 19 5.02 -9.21 1.02
N MET A 20 4.52 -10.41 1.32
CA MET A 20 3.88 -11.26 0.32
C MET A 20 2.61 -10.62 -0.23
N HIS A 21 1.77 -10.07 0.64
CA HIS A 21 0.57 -9.35 0.19
C HIS A 21 0.93 -8.14 -0.67
N LEU A 22 1.93 -7.36 -0.26
CA LEU A 22 2.37 -6.19 -1.03
C LEU A 22 2.80 -6.56 -2.45
N ARG A 23 3.44 -7.71 -2.64
CA ARG A 23 3.92 -8.14 -3.95
C ARG A 23 2.84 -8.73 -4.85
N GLN A 24 1.69 -9.06 -4.29
CA GLN A 24 0.59 -9.70 -5.04
C GLN A 24 -0.44 -8.72 -5.58
N GLU A 25 -0.52 -7.50 -5.00
CA GLU A 25 -1.51 -6.51 -5.40
C GLU A 25 -0.92 -5.50 -6.35
N ASP A 26 -1.77 -4.80 -7.09
CA ASP A 26 -1.38 -3.80 -8.08
C ASP A 26 -1.83 -2.38 -7.71
N VAL A 27 -2.78 -2.27 -6.80
CA VAL A 27 -3.38 -1.00 -6.39
C VAL A 27 -3.31 -0.87 -4.89
N GLY A 28 -2.86 0.29 -4.44
CA GLY A 28 -2.87 0.64 -3.03
C GLY A 28 -3.41 2.06 -2.86
N ARG A 29 -3.45 2.49 -1.61
CA ARG A 29 -3.92 3.82 -1.25
C ARG A 29 -2.82 4.54 -0.47
N VAL A 30 -2.54 5.77 -0.90
CA VAL A 30 -1.56 6.63 -0.25
C VAL A 30 -2.32 7.66 0.57
N ALA A 31 -1.98 7.77 1.85
CA ALA A 31 -2.51 8.78 2.75
C ALA A 31 -1.43 9.81 3.03
N VAL A 32 -1.73 11.07 2.76
CA VAL A 32 -0.80 12.18 2.88
C VAL A 32 -1.48 13.36 3.57
N LEU A 33 -0.68 14.27 4.12
CA LEU A 33 -1.17 15.54 4.64
C LEU A 33 -1.05 16.60 3.55
N VAL A 34 -2.16 17.21 3.21
CA VAL A 34 -2.23 18.35 2.29
C VAL A 34 -2.76 19.53 3.08
N GLU A 35 -1.94 20.54 3.28
CA GLU A 35 -2.37 21.75 4.01
C GLU A 35 -3.02 21.47 5.38
N SER A 36 -2.47 20.57 6.16
CA SER A 36 -2.94 20.23 7.51
C SER A 36 -4.15 19.29 7.57
N HIS A 37 -4.64 18.77 6.44
CA HIS A 37 -5.67 17.74 6.47
C HIS A 37 -5.23 16.50 5.69
N PRO A 38 -5.68 15.30 6.08
CA PRO A 38 -5.33 14.08 5.35
C PRO A 38 -6.14 13.94 4.06
N GLU A 39 -5.47 13.45 3.01
CA GLU A 39 -6.13 13.04 1.77
C GLU A 39 -5.63 11.65 1.38
N ILE A 40 -6.47 10.90 0.70
CA ILE A 40 -6.17 9.53 0.29
C ILE A 40 -6.28 9.45 -1.24
N PHE A 41 -5.26 8.84 -1.85
CA PHE A 41 -5.19 8.68 -3.30
C PHE A 41 -4.96 7.22 -3.65
N PRO A 42 -5.79 6.61 -4.52
CA PRO A 42 -5.48 5.30 -5.08
C PRO A 42 -4.36 5.42 -6.09
N VAL A 43 -3.42 4.48 -6.04
CA VAL A 43 -2.27 4.45 -6.95
C VAL A 43 -1.97 3.02 -7.37
N ASN A 44 -1.46 2.87 -8.59
CA ASN A 44 -0.79 1.63 -8.98
C ASN A 44 0.64 1.66 -8.42
N TYR A 45 1.17 0.50 -8.08
CA TYR A 45 2.49 0.42 -7.45
C TYR A 45 3.23 -0.85 -7.79
N VAL A 46 4.52 -0.86 -7.53
CA VAL A 46 5.38 -2.04 -7.53
C VAL A 46 6.28 -2.01 -6.30
N VAL A 47 6.81 -3.17 -5.93
CA VAL A 47 7.72 -3.32 -4.79
C VAL A 47 9.03 -3.90 -5.30
N ASP A 48 10.17 -3.37 -4.85
CA ASP A 48 11.47 -3.90 -5.21
C ASP A 48 11.91 -5.03 -4.25
N ASP A 49 13.08 -5.60 -4.50
CA ASP A 49 13.59 -6.69 -3.68
C ASP A 49 13.90 -6.27 -2.24
N ALA A 50 14.17 -4.99 -2.02
CA ALA A 50 14.45 -4.45 -0.69
C ALA A 50 13.16 -4.15 0.10
N GLY A 51 12.00 -4.24 -0.53
CA GLY A 51 10.72 -3.95 0.11
C GLY A 51 10.26 -2.51 -0.01
N ASP A 52 10.94 -1.70 -0.81
CA ASP A 52 10.51 -0.34 -1.08
C ASP A 52 9.35 -0.32 -2.07
N ILE A 53 8.43 0.61 -1.86
CA ILE A 53 7.21 0.75 -2.65
C ILE A 53 7.38 1.93 -3.59
N PHE A 54 7.04 1.73 -4.87
CA PHE A 54 7.17 2.75 -5.90
C PHE A 54 5.82 3.01 -6.54
N PHE A 55 5.49 4.28 -6.69
CA PHE A 55 4.31 4.71 -7.45
C PHE A 55 4.66 5.93 -8.29
N ARG A 56 3.79 6.26 -9.25
CA ARG A 56 4.04 7.35 -10.20
C ARG A 56 3.03 8.46 -10.00
N THR A 57 3.47 9.70 -10.19
CA THR A 57 2.64 10.89 -10.05
C THR A 57 2.75 11.79 -11.27
N ASP A 58 1.67 12.52 -11.57
CA ASP A 58 1.72 13.57 -12.57
C ASP A 58 2.37 14.81 -11.96
N PRO A 59 3.34 15.43 -12.67
CA PRO A 59 3.96 16.65 -12.19
C PRO A 59 2.94 17.75 -11.93
N GLY A 60 3.11 18.44 -10.82
CA GLY A 60 2.26 19.57 -10.43
C GLY A 60 0.95 19.23 -9.74
N THR A 61 0.64 17.94 -9.55
CA THR A 61 -0.55 17.55 -8.79
C THR A 61 -0.31 17.67 -7.28
N LYS A 62 -1.40 17.64 -6.50
CA LYS A 62 -1.30 17.67 -5.03
C LYS A 62 -0.45 16.52 -4.50
N LEU A 63 -0.72 15.31 -4.98
CA LEU A 63 0.04 14.13 -4.55
C LEU A 63 1.51 14.27 -4.90
N ASP A 64 1.81 14.74 -6.11
CA ASP A 64 3.18 14.96 -6.56
C ASP A 64 3.93 15.92 -5.62
N GLY A 65 3.30 17.03 -5.27
CA GLY A 65 3.91 18.04 -4.41
C GLY A 65 4.19 17.54 -2.99
N VAL A 66 3.25 16.83 -2.39
CA VAL A 66 3.41 16.35 -1.01
C VAL A 66 4.29 15.10 -0.92
N ALA A 67 4.40 14.33 -1.98
CA ALA A 67 5.21 13.11 -2.01
C ALA A 67 6.71 13.38 -2.24
N ARG A 68 7.13 14.63 -2.34
CA ARG A 68 8.55 14.99 -2.56
C ARG A 68 9.44 14.59 -1.40
N ALA A 69 9.01 14.90 -0.19
CA ALA A 69 9.76 14.62 1.04
C ALA A 69 8.81 14.71 2.22
N GLN A 70 8.17 13.61 2.55
CA GLN A 70 7.18 13.58 3.62
C GLN A 70 7.04 12.15 4.13
N THR A 71 6.70 12.00 5.41
CA THR A 71 6.23 10.72 5.94
C THR A 71 4.81 10.51 5.45
N ILE A 72 4.57 9.38 4.80
CA ILE A 72 3.26 9.01 4.27
C ILE A 72 2.86 7.62 4.74
N ALA A 73 1.60 7.31 4.62
CA ALA A 73 1.09 5.95 4.84
C ALA A 73 0.64 5.36 3.51
N PHE A 74 0.84 4.07 3.37
CA PHE A 74 0.40 3.30 2.21
C PHE A 74 -0.35 2.07 2.71
N GLU A 75 -1.51 1.80 2.13
CA GLU A 75 -2.37 0.71 2.58
C GLU A 75 -2.84 -0.13 1.41
N ILE A 76 -2.86 -1.43 1.61
CA ILE A 76 -3.56 -2.36 0.74
C ILE A 76 -4.47 -3.24 1.59
N ASP A 77 -5.54 -3.74 0.98
CA ASP A 77 -6.45 -4.64 1.66
C ASP A 77 -7.15 -5.58 0.69
N GLY A 78 -7.72 -6.64 1.23
CA GLY A 78 -8.57 -7.55 0.51
C GLY A 78 -9.74 -7.96 1.40
N ILE A 79 -10.94 -8.00 0.83
CA ILE A 79 -12.16 -8.30 1.57
C ILE A 79 -12.95 -9.38 0.83
N ASP A 80 -13.34 -10.42 1.56
CA ASP A 80 -14.29 -11.44 1.11
C ASP A 80 -15.56 -11.26 1.94
N GLU A 81 -16.56 -10.60 1.36
CA GLU A 81 -17.78 -10.25 2.08
C GLU A 81 -18.61 -11.48 2.47
N GLU A 82 -18.65 -12.49 1.60
CA GLU A 82 -19.43 -13.71 1.89
C GLU A 82 -18.91 -14.44 3.11
N ARG A 83 -17.58 -14.57 3.22
CA ARG A 83 -16.95 -15.28 4.33
C ARG A 83 -16.69 -14.38 5.52
N GLN A 84 -16.88 -13.06 5.34
CA GLN A 84 -16.51 -12.05 6.34
C GLN A 84 -15.04 -12.16 6.74
N HIS A 85 -14.20 -12.40 5.74
CA HIS A 85 -12.74 -12.41 5.86
C HIS A 85 -12.17 -11.13 5.27
N GLY A 86 -11.09 -10.68 5.83
CA GLY A 86 -10.37 -9.56 5.29
C GLY A 86 -8.96 -9.50 5.85
N TRP A 87 -8.13 -8.80 5.13
CA TRP A 87 -6.76 -8.51 5.58
C TRP A 87 -6.40 -7.11 5.13
N SER A 88 -5.49 -6.48 5.85
CA SER A 88 -4.93 -5.20 5.46
C SER A 88 -3.45 -5.15 5.81
N VAL A 89 -2.69 -4.38 5.04
CA VAL A 89 -1.28 -4.11 5.28
C VAL A 89 -1.08 -2.61 5.25
N LEU A 90 -0.40 -2.09 6.25
CA LEU A 90 -0.08 -0.67 6.38
C LEU A 90 1.44 -0.51 6.39
N ALA A 91 1.94 0.32 5.48
CA ALA A 91 3.34 0.73 5.45
C ALA A 91 3.40 2.22 5.75
N VAL A 92 4.25 2.61 6.67
CA VAL A 92 4.51 4.01 6.99
C VAL A 92 5.99 4.27 6.81
N GLY A 93 6.32 5.35 6.14
CA GLY A 93 7.71 5.69 5.92
C GLY A 93 7.86 6.99 5.16
N GLU A 94 9.08 7.29 4.80
CA GLU A 94 9.41 8.52 4.09
C GLU A 94 9.26 8.32 2.59
N ALA A 95 8.54 9.23 1.95
CA ALA A 95 8.40 9.27 0.50
C ALA A 95 9.37 10.29 -0.07
N ARG A 96 10.00 9.94 -1.18
CA ARG A 96 10.91 10.82 -1.92
C ARG A 96 10.76 10.63 -3.40
N TRP A 97 10.92 11.68 -4.16
CA TRP A 97 11.10 11.57 -5.60
C TRP A 97 12.44 10.90 -5.89
N ILE A 98 12.45 10.03 -6.89
CA ILE A 98 13.68 9.43 -7.38
C ILE A 98 14.29 10.36 -8.40
N ALA A 99 15.61 10.56 -8.30
CA ALA A 99 16.36 11.41 -9.21
C ALA A 99 17.15 10.62 -10.26
N ASP A 100 17.49 9.35 -9.98
CA ASP A 100 18.30 8.54 -10.89
C ASP A 100 17.51 8.16 -12.16
N ALA A 101 17.99 8.62 -13.31
CA ALA A 101 17.31 8.43 -14.59
C ALA A 101 17.15 6.95 -14.96
N GLU A 102 18.12 6.12 -14.64
CA GLU A 102 18.08 4.70 -14.96
C GLU A 102 17.04 3.98 -14.12
N GLN A 103 16.98 4.28 -12.83
CA GLN A 103 15.98 3.72 -11.93
C GLN A 103 14.58 4.19 -12.30
N ILE A 104 14.42 5.45 -12.65
CA ILE A 104 13.14 6.00 -13.13
C ILE A 104 12.66 5.21 -14.35
N ARG A 105 13.53 4.99 -15.32
CA ARG A 105 13.19 4.23 -16.53
C ARG A 105 12.78 2.80 -16.20
N GLU A 106 13.52 2.13 -15.33
CA GLU A 106 13.24 0.76 -14.90
C GLU A 106 11.87 0.66 -14.24
N ILE A 107 11.58 1.55 -13.32
CA ILE A 107 10.27 1.58 -12.64
C ILE A 107 9.15 1.88 -13.63
N ARG A 108 9.34 2.84 -14.53
CA ARG A 108 8.31 3.19 -15.53
C ARG A 108 7.99 2.03 -16.46
N LEU A 109 8.96 1.18 -16.76
CA LEU A 109 8.71 -0.03 -17.56
C LEU A 109 7.92 -1.08 -16.79
N ARG A 110 8.18 -1.23 -15.49
CA ARG A 110 7.48 -2.21 -14.64
C ARG A 110 6.11 -1.73 -14.21
N LEU A 111 5.94 -0.42 -14.09
CA LEU A 111 4.74 0.18 -13.52
C LEU A 111 4.03 1.04 -14.56
N GLN A 112 2.95 0.50 -15.11
CA GLN A 112 2.10 1.22 -16.06
C GLN A 112 0.78 1.55 -15.38
N PRO A 113 0.54 2.84 -15.04
CA PRO A 113 -0.68 3.23 -14.35
C PRO A 113 -1.92 3.01 -15.21
N TRP A 114 -3.01 2.62 -14.56
CA TRP A 114 -4.29 2.43 -15.24
C TRP A 114 -4.95 3.76 -15.60
N ALA A 115 -4.70 4.82 -14.79
CA ALA A 115 -5.25 6.14 -15.05
C ALA A 115 -4.47 6.84 -16.17
N ALA A 116 -5.17 7.68 -16.91
CA ALA A 116 -4.56 8.52 -17.95
C ALA A 116 -3.61 9.56 -17.31
N GLY A 117 -2.66 10.04 -18.10
CA GLY A 117 -1.68 11.01 -17.69
C GLY A 117 -0.26 10.50 -17.91
N ASP A 118 0.70 11.42 -17.99
CA ASP A 118 2.09 11.05 -18.21
C ASP A 118 2.71 10.37 -16.98
N LYS A 119 2.37 10.82 -15.78
CA LYS A 119 2.87 10.31 -14.51
C LYS A 119 4.38 10.14 -14.54
N ALA A 120 5.07 11.22 -14.93
CA ALA A 120 6.50 11.19 -15.20
C ALA A 120 7.35 11.02 -13.95
N ASN A 121 6.88 11.53 -12.82
CA ASN A 121 7.63 11.44 -11.57
C ASN A 121 7.43 10.08 -10.90
N VAL A 122 8.50 9.54 -10.34
CA VAL A 122 8.48 8.30 -9.60
C VAL A 122 8.79 8.60 -8.14
N VAL A 123 7.93 8.12 -7.26
CA VAL A 123 8.06 8.26 -5.81
C VAL A 123 8.47 6.92 -5.23
N ARG A 124 9.45 6.94 -4.34
CA ARG A 124 9.83 5.79 -3.52
C ARG A 124 9.37 6.01 -2.09
N LEU A 125 8.66 5.03 -1.55
CA LEU A 125 8.35 4.93 -0.14
C LEU A 125 9.24 3.87 0.47
N HIS A 126 10.06 4.26 1.43
CA HIS A 126 10.86 3.32 2.23
C HIS A 126 10.12 3.06 3.54
N PRO A 127 9.52 1.87 3.73
CA PRO A 127 8.78 1.59 4.95
C PRO A 127 9.70 1.50 6.17
N THR A 128 9.41 2.28 7.19
CA THR A 128 10.04 2.17 8.50
C THR A 128 9.14 1.44 9.49
N LYS A 129 7.85 1.35 9.16
CA LYS A 129 6.87 0.58 9.92
C LYS A 129 6.02 -0.20 8.92
N LEU A 130 5.93 -1.50 9.13
CA LEU A 130 5.14 -2.39 8.30
C LEU A 130 4.31 -3.27 9.22
N THR A 131 2.98 -3.12 9.16
CA THR A 131 2.05 -3.88 9.99
C THR A 131 0.94 -4.45 9.13
N GLY A 132 0.38 -5.55 9.57
CA GLY A 132 -0.76 -6.15 8.89
C GLY A 132 -1.62 -6.92 9.85
N ARG A 133 -2.86 -7.10 9.46
CA ARG A 133 -3.83 -7.86 10.25
C ARG A 133 -4.77 -8.61 9.33
N ARG A 134 -5.27 -9.71 9.84
CA ARG A 134 -6.26 -10.53 9.16
C ARG A 134 -7.45 -10.71 10.08
N ILE A 135 -8.63 -10.53 9.52
CA ILE A 135 -9.90 -10.82 10.20
C ILE A 135 -10.49 -12.04 9.53
N TYR A 136 -10.89 -13.01 10.32
CA TYR A 136 -11.52 -14.22 9.78
C TYR A 136 -12.52 -14.79 10.77
N ARG A 137 -13.48 -15.51 10.23
CA ARG A 137 -14.46 -16.23 11.01
C ARG A 137 -14.10 -17.71 10.94
N PRO A 138 -13.74 -18.34 12.06
CA PRO A 138 -13.46 -19.78 12.05
C PRO A 138 -14.68 -20.59 11.60
N VAL A 139 -14.42 -21.64 10.81
CA VAL A 139 -15.49 -22.57 10.43
C VAL A 139 -15.88 -23.39 11.64
N PRO A 140 -17.19 -23.46 12.00
CA PRO A 140 -17.61 -24.32 13.11
C PRO A 140 -17.23 -25.77 12.87
N ARG A 141 -16.75 -26.46 13.90
CA ARG A 141 -16.53 -27.89 13.83
C ARG A 141 -17.88 -28.62 13.82
N GLN A 142 -17.99 -29.54 12.91
CA GLN A 142 -19.16 -30.42 12.85
C GLN A 142 -18.95 -31.65 13.71
#